data_1039fc93517251f35e38bec35bdfb997
#
_entry.id   1039fc93517251f35e38bec35bdfb997
#
_cell.length_a   1.000
_cell.length_b   1.000
_cell.length_c   1.000
_cell.angle_alpha   90.00
_cell.angle_beta   90.00
_cell.angle_gamma   90.00
#
_symmetry.space_group_name_H-M   'P 1'
#
loop_
_entity.id
_entity.type
_entity.pdbx_description
1 polymer ?
#
loop_
_entity_poly.entity_id
_entity_poly.type
_entity_poly.pdbx_seq_one_letter_code
_entity_poly.pdbx_strand_id
1 'polypeptide(L)'
;MASMKESDFYYGAVISTLINNKICPALVESGKDRQIYEFTTDQGDFKLFLKYRSAPKTKNEDGYRSWQFNFTESDLKRLCQYIEENKHLSVGLVCGENKLGNSMYTVLHKEEVRLLLGAGKESVTVSIKKSEKKFRIEVGGGRKKAMMIPTSRNF
;
A
#
# COMPACT_ATOMS: atom_id res chain seq x y z
N MET A 1 -25.17 -15.80 9.69
CA MET A 1 -24.86 -14.37 9.87
C MET A 1 -23.40 -14.11 9.49
N ALA A 2 -23.19 -13.16 8.62
CA ALA A 2 -21.83 -12.81 8.20
C ALA A 2 -21.14 -11.97 9.28
N SER A 3 -19.94 -12.36 9.66
CA SER A 3 -19.08 -11.56 10.52
C SER A 3 -18.10 -10.76 9.68
N MET A 4 -17.73 -9.58 10.15
CA MET A 4 -16.76 -8.73 9.47
C MET A 4 -15.36 -9.02 9.98
N LYS A 5 -14.43 -9.13 9.07
CA LYS A 5 -13.01 -9.36 9.39
C LYS A 5 -12.27 -8.02 9.45
N GLU A 6 -11.17 -7.98 10.18
CA GLU A 6 -10.32 -6.80 10.25
C GLU A 6 -9.92 -6.31 8.85
N SER A 7 -9.56 -7.23 7.96
CA SER A 7 -9.19 -6.90 6.59
C SER A 7 -10.29 -6.16 5.82
N ASP A 8 -11.56 -6.47 6.12
CA ASP A 8 -12.69 -5.83 5.45
C ASP A 8 -12.74 -4.33 5.73
N PHE A 9 -12.36 -3.90 6.93
CA PHE A 9 -12.32 -2.48 7.28
C PHE A 9 -11.26 -1.74 6.49
N TYR A 10 -10.06 -2.29 6.41
CA TYR A 10 -8.94 -1.60 5.76
C TYR A 10 -9.02 -1.65 4.25
N TYR A 11 -9.28 -2.81 3.67
CA TYR A 11 -9.44 -2.93 2.23
C TYR A 11 -10.73 -2.24 1.75
N GLY A 12 -11.79 -2.38 2.52
CA GLY A 12 -13.07 -1.74 2.21
C GLY A 12 -12.99 -0.22 2.18
N ALA A 13 -12.20 0.37 3.07
CA ALA A 13 -11.99 1.82 3.08
C ALA A 13 -11.34 2.30 1.77
N VAL A 14 -10.35 1.58 1.26
CA VAL A 14 -9.70 1.89 -0.02
C VAL A 14 -10.70 1.75 -1.18
N ILE A 15 -11.45 0.66 -1.20
CA ILE A 15 -12.45 0.40 -2.24
C ILE A 15 -13.54 1.46 -2.22
N SER A 16 -14.00 1.88 -1.05
CA SER A 16 -14.96 2.97 -0.90
C SER A 16 -14.44 4.26 -1.52
N THR A 17 -13.17 4.57 -1.29
CA THR A 17 -12.51 5.75 -1.89
C THR A 17 -12.52 5.67 -3.41
N LEU A 18 -12.21 4.51 -3.99
CA LEU A 18 -12.22 4.31 -5.44
C LEU A 18 -13.63 4.50 -6.01
N ILE A 19 -14.63 3.91 -5.38
CA ILE A 19 -16.03 4.02 -5.82
C ILE A 19 -16.51 5.47 -5.76
N ASN A 20 -16.14 6.19 -4.69
CA ASN A 20 -16.50 7.61 -4.57
C ASN A 20 -15.83 8.47 -5.64
N ASN A 21 -14.72 8.02 -6.18
CA ASN A 21 -14.03 8.65 -7.32
C ASN A 21 -14.50 8.09 -8.67
N LYS A 22 -15.62 7.37 -8.68
CA LYS A 22 -16.24 6.77 -9.87
C LYS A 22 -15.37 5.71 -10.54
N ILE A 23 -14.53 5.05 -9.78
CA ILE A 23 -13.74 3.91 -10.23
C ILE A 23 -14.40 2.64 -9.70
N CYS A 24 -14.69 1.70 -10.57
CA CYS A 24 -15.35 0.45 -10.21
C CYS A 24 -14.35 -0.69 -10.27
N PRO A 25 -13.73 -1.07 -9.14
CA PRO A 25 -12.77 -2.16 -9.15
C PRO A 25 -13.47 -3.51 -9.17
N ALA A 26 -12.83 -4.47 -9.83
CA ALA A 26 -13.23 -5.87 -9.81
C ALA A 26 -12.18 -6.66 -9.01
N LEU A 27 -12.66 -7.55 -8.15
CA LEU A 27 -11.76 -8.38 -7.36
C LEU A 27 -11.11 -9.45 -8.24
N VAL A 28 -9.78 -9.48 -8.26
CA VAL A 28 -8.99 -10.50 -8.97
C VAL A 28 -8.58 -11.63 -8.04
N GLU A 29 -8.09 -11.25 -6.85
CA GLU A 29 -7.62 -12.22 -5.87
C GLU A 29 -7.92 -11.70 -4.47
N SER A 30 -8.54 -12.52 -3.62
CA SER A 30 -8.74 -12.19 -2.22
C SER A 30 -7.89 -13.08 -1.34
N GLY A 31 -7.43 -12.53 -0.22
CA GLY A 31 -6.64 -13.27 0.74
C GLY A 31 -6.42 -12.47 2.00
N LYS A 32 -5.85 -13.15 2.99
CA LYS A 32 -5.52 -12.54 4.27
C LYS A 32 -4.35 -11.57 4.15
N ASP A 33 -3.34 -11.95 3.36
CA ASP A 33 -2.08 -11.21 3.28
C ASP A 33 -2.11 -10.08 2.24
N ARG A 34 -3.04 -10.20 1.28
CA ARG A 34 -3.19 -9.20 0.21
C ARG A 34 -4.55 -9.32 -0.44
N GLN A 35 -4.96 -8.24 -1.10
CA GLN A 35 -6.06 -8.30 -2.07
C GLN A 35 -5.61 -7.61 -3.35
N ILE A 36 -6.02 -8.16 -4.48
CA ILE A 36 -5.69 -7.63 -5.80
C ILE A 36 -6.99 -7.32 -6.52
N TYR A 37 -7.06 -6.10 -7.03
CA TYR A 37 -8.20 -5.61 -7.82
C TYR A 37 -7.70 -5.16 -9.18
N GLU A 38 -8.61 -5.11 -10.13
CA GLU A 38 -8.36 -4.45 -11.40
C GLU A 38 -9.47 -3.45 -11.68
N PHE A 39 -9.11 -2.40 -12.39
CA PHE A 39 -10.07 -1.40 -12.85
C PHE A 39 -9.59 -0.79 -14.15
N THR A 40 -10.54 -0.27 -14.92
CA THR A 40 -10.27 0.36 -16.22
C THR A 40 -10.53 1.86 -16.11
N THR A 41 -9.62 2.64 -16.65
CA THR A 41 -9.76 4.09 -16.80
C THR A 41 -9.54 4.48 -18.27
N ASP A 42 -9.66 5.76 -18.58
CA ASP A 42 -9.33 6.30 -19.90
C ASP A 42 -7.89 5.99 -20.32
N GLN A 43 -7.03 5.74 -19.34
CA GLN A 43 -5.61 5.47 -19.59
C GLN A 43 -5.28 3.98 -19.67
N GLY A 44 -6.28 3.11 -19.59
CA GLY A 44 -6.13 1.66 -19.71
C GLY A 44 -6.47 0.90 -18.43
N ASP A 45 -6.02 -0.34 -18.39
CA ASP A 45 -6.29 -1.26 -17.30
C ASP A 45 -5.23 -1.17 -16.22
N PHE A 46 -5.68 -1.13 -14.97
CA PHE A 46 -4.82 -1.01 -13.80
C PHE A 46 -4.98 -2.23 -12.89
N LYS A 47 -3.87 -2.67 -12.33
CA LYS A 47 -3.85 -3.63 -11.22
C LYS A 47 -3.56 -2.87 -9.93
N LEU A 48 -4.35 -3.16 -8.90
CA LEU A 48 -4.19 -2.57 -7.58
C LEU A 48 -3.90 -3.69 -6.58
N PHE A 49 -2.71 -3.66 -6.02
CA PHE A 49 -2.24 -4.64 -5.05
C PHE A 49 -2.29 -3.98 -3.67
N LEU A 50 -3.12 -4.51 -2.76
CA LEU A 50 -3.32 -3.93 -1.43
C LEU A 50 -2.76 -4.84 -0.35
N LYS A 51 -2.09 -4.22 0.63
CA LYS A 51 -1.73 -4.83 1.91
C LYS A 51 -2.10 -3.86 3.03
N TYR A 52 -2.27 -4.38 4.23
CA TYR A 52 -2.52 -3.54 5.41
C TYR A 52 -1.73 -4.00 6.63
N ARG A 53 -1.54 -3.06 7.55
CA ARG A 53 -1.10 -3.33 8.92
C ARG A 53 -2.07 -2.61 9.84
N SER A 54 -2.56 -3.31 10.85
CA SER A 54 -3.63 -2.80 11.73
C SER A 54 -3.16 -1.75 12.74
N ALA A 55 -1.85 -1.73 13.03
CA ALA A 55 -1.28 -0.80 13.99
C ALA A 55 0.16 -0.49 13.65
N PRO A 56 0.65 0.71 14.01
CA PRO A 56 2.06 1.03 13.81
C PRO A 56 2.96 0.11 14.64
N LYS A 57 4.11 -0.23 14.07
CA LYS A 57 5.14 -1.03 14.72
C LYS A 57 5.74 -0.29 15.91
N THR A 58 6.02 0.99 15.72
CA THR A 58 6.60 1.85 16.75
C THR A 58 6.01 3.24 16.67
N LYS A 59 5.90 3.88 17.84
CA LYS A 59 5.73 5.32 18.00
C LYS A 59 6.99 5.81 18.66
N ASN A 60 7.90 6.35 17.87
CA ASN A 60 9.20 6.79 18.37
C ASN A 60 9.10 8.11 19.11
N GLU A 61 10.06 8.38 19.99
CA GLU A 61 10.18 9.64 20.73
C GLU A 61 10.36 10.84 19.81
N ASP A 62 10.92 10.63 18.60
CA ASP A 62 11.07 11.66 17.58
C ASP A 62 9.78 11.99 16.82
N GLY A 63 8.67 11.39 17.23
CA GLY A 63 7.35 11.66 16.65
C GLY A 63 7.02 10.88 15.40
N TYR A 64 7.86 9.95 14.99
CA TYR A 64 7.56 9.08 13.84
C TYR A 64 6.62 7.95 14.23
N ARG A 65 5.67 7.65 13.34
CA ARG A 65 4.92 6.39 13.33
C ARG A 65 5.46 5.56 12.18
N SER A 66 5.63 4.26 12.38
CA SER A 66 6.12 3.39 11.33
C SER A 66 5.33 2.09 11.27
N TRP A 67 5.13 1.61 10.06
CA TRP A 67 4.45 0.35 9.76
C TRP A 67 5.38 -0.49 8.91
N GLN A 68 5.54 -1.74 9.27
CA GLN A 68 6.36 -2.68 8.51
C GLN A 68 5.46 -3.65 7.75
N PHE A 69 5.59 -3.65 6.44
CA PHE A 69 4.88 -4.55 5.54
C PHE A 69 5.81 -5.65 5.09
N ASN A 70 5.38 -6.89 5.28
CA ASN A 70 6.15 -8.06 4.82
C ASN A 70 5.57 -8.55 3.51
N PHE A 71 6.42 -8.69 2.51
CA PHE A 71 6.06 -9.23 1.21
C PHE A 71 6.48 -10.68 1.16
N THR A 72 5.52 -11.58 0.97
CA THR A 72 5.78 -13.00 0.83
C THR A 72 6.45 -13.28 -0.52
N GLU A 73 7.03 -14.46 -0.68
CA GLU A 73 7.57 -14.88 -1.97
C GLU A 73 6.50 -14.81 -3.07
N SER A 74 5.28 -15.22 -2.73
CA SER A 74 4.12 -15.15 -3.63
C SER A 74 3.79 -13.69 -4.00
N ASP A 75 3.85 -12.76 -3.05
CA ASP A 75 3.65 -11.33 -3.30
C ASP A 75 4.67 -10.81 -4.31
N LEU A 76 5.95 -11.12 -4.09
CA LEU A 76 7.04 -10.66 -4.93
C LEU A 76 6.92 -11.22 -6.36
N LYS A 77 6.57 -12.49 -6.48
CA LYS A 77 6.33 -13.11 -7.78
C LYS A 77 5.21 -12.42 -8.54
N ARG A 78 4.12 -12.11 -7.85
CA ARG A 78 2.96 -11.48 -8.49
C ARG A 78 3.28 -10.07 -8.95
N LEU A 79 3.99 -9.30 -8.12
CA LEU A 79 4.43 -7.95 -8.49
C LEU A 79 5.38 -7.96 -9.67
N CYS A 80 6.36 -8.86 -9.68
CA CYS A 80 7.28 -9.03 -10.80
C CYS A 80 6.54 -9.39 -12.08
N GLN A 81 5.58 -10.30 -11.99
CA GLN A 81 4.76 -10.71 -13.13
C GLN A 81 4.03 -9.52 -13.76
N TYR A 82 3.38 -8.69 -12.93
CA TYR A 82 2.65 -7.52 -13.43
C TYR A 82 3.59 -6.51 -14.08
N ILE A 83 4.78 -6.32 -13.53
CA ILE A 83 5.78 -5.42 -14.10
C ILE A 83 6.28 -5.95 -15.45
N GLU A 84 6.60 -7.25 -15.53
CA GLU A 84 7.07 -7.90 -16.76
C GLU A 84 6.01 -7.86 -17.86
N GLU A 85 4.75 -8.03 -17.51
CA GLU A 85 3.62 -7.94 -18.44
C GLU A 85 3.30 -6.49 -18.83
N ASN A 86 4.07 -5.55 -18.34
CA ASN A 86 3.89 -4.12 -18.57
C ASN A 86 2.50 -3.61 -18.19
N LYS A 87 1.94 -4.16 -17.12
CA LYS A 87 0.66 -3.70 -16.58
C LYS A 87 0.85 -2.38 -15.85
N HIS A 88 -0.18 -1.54 -15.88
CA HIS A 88 -0.25 -0.42 -14.94
C HIS A 88 -0.47 -1.00 -13.54
N LEU A 89 0.42 -0.68 -12.64
CA LEU A 89 0.41 -1.24 -11.30
C LEU A 89 0.45 -0.13 -10.26
N SER A 90 -0.43 -0.23 -9.28
CA SER A 90 -0.36 0.55 -8.05
C SER A 90 -0.35 -0.40 -6.87
N VAL A 91 0.49 -0.11 -5.89
CA VAL A 91 0.53 -0.83 -4.62
C VAL A 91 0.03 0.12 -3.55
N GLY A 92 -1.04 -0.25 -2.87
CA GLY A 92 -1.58 0.50 -1.74
C GLY A 92 -1.20 -0.18 -0.44
N LEU A 93 -0.55 0.56 0.44
CA LEU A 93 -0.17 0.09 1.77
C LEU A 93 -1.00 0.84 2.80
N VAL A 94 -1.93 0.13 3.43
CA VAL A 94 -2.84 0.72 4.41
C VAL A 94 -2.18 0.70 5.78
N CYS A 95 -1.94 1.88 6.30
CA CYS A 95 -1.28 2.12 7.59
C CYS A 95 -2.35 2.31 8.65
N GLY A 96 -2.76 1.22 9.29
CA GLY A 96 -3.86 1.22 10.25
C GLY A 96 -3.49 1.80 11.61
N GLU A 97 -4.50 2.30 12.29
CA GLU A 97 -4.41 2.79 13.66
C GLU A 97 -5.55 2.20 14.47
N ASN A 98 -5.38 2.14 15.81
CA ASN A 98 -6.45 1.66 16.71
C ASN A 98 -7.72 2.49 16.55
N LYS A 99 -7.57 3.81 16.42
CA LYS A 99 -8.65 4.67 16.01
C LYS A 99 -8.67 4.70 14.48
N LEU A 100 -9.62 4.02 13.88
CA LEU A 100 -9.67 3.79 12.43
C LEU A 100 -9.59 5.08 11.62
N GLY A 101 -10.21 6.15 12.10
CA GLY A 101 -10.18 7.45 11.41
C GLY A 101 -8.79 8.10 11.32
N ASN A 102 -7.83 7.62 12.09
CA ASN A 102 -6.43 8.08 12.02
C ASN A 102 -5.59 7.23 11.08
N SER A 103 -6.17 6.19 10.48
CA SER A 103 -5.49 5.35 9.51
C SER A 103 -5.24 6.12 8.22
N MET A 104 -4.16 5.76 7.55
CA MET A 104 -3.73 6.39 6.30
C MET A 104 -3.39 5.29 5.30
N TYR A 105 -3.25 5.64 4.03
CA TYR A 105 -2.67 4.73 3.05
C TYR A 105 -1.67 5.48 2.18
N THR A 106 -0.63 4.76 1.75
CA THR A 106 0.33 5.27 0.77
C THR A 106 0.19 4.50 -0.53
N VAL A 107 0.39 5.18 -1.64
CA VAL A 107 0.25 4.61 -2.99
C VAL A 107 1.60 4.63 -3.66
N LEU A 108 2.09 3.46 -4.03
CA LEU A 108 3.32 3.30 -4.80
C LEU A 108 2.94 3.01 -6.25
N HIS A 109 3.53 3.74 -7.17
CA HIS A 109 3.39 3.47 -8.59
C HIS A 109 4.43 2.46 -9.06
N LYS A 110 4.29 1.98 -10.26
CA LYS A 110 5.12 0.92 -10.85
C LYS A 110 6.62 1.18 -10.70
N GLU A 111 7.07 2.40 -10.95
CA GLU A 111 8.50 2.74 -10.89
C GLU A 111 9.05 2.65 -9.46
N GLU A 112 8.25 3.04 -8.48
CA GLU A 112 8.62 2.94 -7.07
C GLU A 112 8.65 1.48 -6.62
N VAL A 113 7.72 0.67 -7.10
CA VAL A 113 7.71 -0.77 -6.85
C VAL A 113 8.98 -1.42 -7.43
N ARG A 114 9.38 -1.01 -8.63
CA ARG A 114 10.64 -1.50 -9.24
C ARG A 114 11.85 -1.19 -8.36
N LEU A 115 11.91 -0.01 -7.78
CA LEU A 115 13.00 0.37 -6.87
C LEU A 115 13.05 -0.53 -5.65
N LEU A 116 11.89 -0.85 -5.06
CA LEU A 116 11.79 -1.76 -3.92
C LEU A 116 12.25 -3.17 -4.28
N LEU A 117 11.78 -3.70 -5.39
CA LEU A 117 12.15 -5.03 -5.86
C LEU A 117 13.64 -5.10 -6.20
N GLY A 118 14.17 -4.06 -6.84
CA GLY A 118 15.59 -3.97 -7.20
C GLY A 118 16.50 -3.87 -5.98
N ALA A 119 16.00 -3.32 -4.87
CA ALA A 119 16.75 -3.27 -3.61
C ALA A 119 16.78 -4.62 -2.87
N GLY A 120 16.06 -5.63 -3.37
CA GLY A 120 16.02 -6.97 -2.78
C GLY A 120 15.30 -7.03 -1.44
N LYS A 121 14.39 -6.10 -1.19
CA LYS A 121 13.68 -6.02 0.09
C LYS A 121 12.46 -6.94 0.14
N GLU A 122 12.39 -7.77 1.17
CA GLU A 122 11.22 -8.60 1.48
C GLU A 122 10.28 -7.88 2.45
N SER A 123 10.77 -6.85 3.13
CA SER A 123 9.96 -6.02 4.00
C SER A 123 10.18 -4.55 3.69
N VAL A 124 9.13 -3.77 3.86
CA VAL A 124 9.13 -2.34 3.56
C VAL A 124 8.61 -1.60 4.78
N THR A 125 9.36 -0.61 5.24
CA THR A 125 8.94 0.24 6.34
C THR A 125 8.42 1.56 5.79
N VAL A 126 7.18 1.86 6.14
CA VAL A 126 6.53 3.14 5.84
C VAL A 126 6.52 3.95 7.12
N SER A 127 7.05 5.15 7.09
CA SER A 127 7.04 6.03 8.25
C SER A 127 6.58 7.43 7.90
N ILE A 128 6.02 8.11 8.90
CA ILE A 128 5.58 9.49 8.76
C ILE A 128 5.70 10.18 10.11
N LYS A 129 6.17 11.42 10.08
CA LYS A 129 6.20 12.30 11.24
C LYS A 129 4.90 13.08 11.33
N LYS A 130 4.46 13.40 12.54
CA LYS A 130 3.15 13.98 12.83
C LYS A 130 2.74 15.16 11.94
N SER A 131 3.67 16.01 11.58
CA SER A 131 3.39 17.21 10.76
C SER A 131 3.81 17.08 9.30
N GLU A 132 4.35 15.92 8.90
CA GLU A 132 4.78 15.71 7.52
C GLU A 132 3.59 15.42 6.60
N LYS A 133 3.74 15.84 5.35
CA LYS A 133 2.77 15.57 4.27
C LYS A 133 3.33 14.58 3.25
N LYS A 134 4.37 13.85 3.61
CA LYS A 134 4.97 12.81 2.80
C LYS A 134 5.33 11.61 3.65
N PHE A 135 5.02 10.43 3.12
CA PHE A 135 5.49 9.18 3.69
C PHE A 135 6.95 8.96 3.30
N ARG A 136 7.69 8.34 4.20
CA ARG A 136 9.05 7.85 3.95
C ARG A 136 8.99 6.35 3.76
N ILE A 137 9.39 5.89 2.59
CA ILE A 137 9.45 4.46 2.27
C ILE A 137 10.92 4.06 2.26
N GLU A 138 11.35 3.26 3.23
CA GLU A 138 12.75 2.88 3.36
C GLU A 138 13.12 1.83 2.31
N VAL A 139 14.14 2.15 1.51
CA VAL A 139 14.66 1.29 0.45
C VAL A 139 16.09 0.78 0.73
N GLY A 140 16.53 0.95 1.96
CA GLY A 140 17.92 0.73 2.38
C GLY A 140 18.63 2.05 2.60
N GLY A 141 19.40 2.17 3.66
CA GLY A 141 20.08 3.40 4.05
C GLY A 141 19.28 4.30 4.97
N GLY A 142 18.21 3.78 5.56
CA GLY A 142 17.40 4.45 6.57
C GLY A 142 16.51 5.57 6.04
N ARG A 143 16.00 6.39 6.96
CA ARG A 143 15.05 7.47 6.64
C ARG A 143 15.64 8.55 5.74
N LYS A 144 16.94 8.79 5.81
CA LYS A 144 17.59 9.84 5.00
C LYS A 144 17.59 9.55 3.51
N LYS A 145 17.59 8.27 3.15
CA LYS A 145 17.59 7.81 1.76
C LYS A 145 16.26 7.21 1.33
N ALA A 146 15.21 7.42 2.12
CA ALA A 146 13.88 6.89 1.83
C ALA A 146 13.26 7.58 0.62
N MET A 147 12.44 6.82 -0.12
CA MET A 147 11.54 7.43 -1.10
C MET A 147 10.51 8.27 -0.37
N MET A 148 10.18 9.43 -0.93
CA MET A 148 9.19 10.35 -0.37
C MET A 148 7.92 10.30 -1.22
N ILE A 149 6.84 9.84 -0.62
CA ILE A 149 5.54 9.69 -1.30
C ILE A 149 4.55 10.68 -0.69
N PRO A 150 3.97 11.59 -1.48
CA PRO A 150 2.98 12.53 -0.95
C PRO A 150 1.78 11.82 -0.31
N THR A 151 1.33 12.32 0.83
CA THR A 151 0.12 11.80 1.48
C THR A 151 -1.15 12.08 0.68
N SER A 152 -1.09 13.06 -0.25
CA SER A 152 -2.20 13.43 -1.11
C SER A 152 -2.33 12.55 -2.37
N ARG A 153 -1.36 11.65 -2.61
CA ARG A 153 -1.41 10.80 -3.80
C ARG A 153 -2.57 9.83 -3.73
N ASN A 154 -3.36 9.76 -4.77
CA ASN A 154 -4.46 8.82 -4.96
C ASN A 154 -4.11 7.75 -6.01
N PHE A 155 -4.97 6.73 -6.06
CA PHE A 155 -4.86 5.67 -7.06
C PHE A 155 -5.17 6.16 -8.47
#